data_6898e27fbf4023e4847e87d4e235149b
#
_entry.id   6898e27fbf4023e4847e87d4e235149b
#
_cell.length_a   1.000
_cell.length_b   1.000
_cell.length_c   1.000
_cell.angle_alpha   90.00
_cell.angle_beta   90.00
_cell.angle_gamma   90.00
#
_symmetry.space_group_name_H-M   'P 1'
#
loop_
_entity.id
_entity.type
_entity.pdbx_description
1 polymer ?
#
loop_
_entity_poly.entity_id
_entity_poly.type
_entity_poly.pdbx_seq_one_letter_code
_entity_poly.pdbx_strand_id
1 'polypeptide(L)'
;HEMYWLAKKFDNDLFSWDKQRLEKSDLRVLNWGTSTTTWSGTSSAAESRPLQFHPLDLVWFQDDVDKGPIEYGLPLDAHFRKIDVAMFRSDWEDPDAVFLGLKAGDNKAPHSQLDLGSFVIDALGHRWATDLGRDNYNLPGYFDLGIQPPYATASPHSNVARRWTYYRNRTESHNTLLINGINQDPDARATIMKFSSTPEFAFAVAELSDAYSDIESVNRGVALIDRRQILIQDEVVLPENSEIIWGMVTSADIELQGNKAILSIENKRMRVEILSQNESQFEIISATPPE
;
A
#
# COMPACT_ATOMS: atom_id res chain seq x y z
N HIS A 1 -6.36 -17.75 -15.34
CA HIS A 1 -7.29 -18.76 -15.89
C HIS A 1 -8.23 -19.35 -14.84
N GLU A 2 -7.78 -19.51 -13.59
CA GLU A 2 -8.63 -20.05 -12.52
C GLU A 2 -9.90 -19.23 -12.31
N MET A 3 -9.83 -17.91 -12.49
CA MET A 3 -10.97 -17.03 -12.29
C MET A 3 -12.11 -17.32 -13.27
N TYR A 4 -11.82 -17.57 -14.54
CA TYR A 4 -12.85 -18.00 -15.52
C TYR A 4 -13.43 -19.38 -15.19
N TRP A 5 -12.58 -20.31 -14.74
CA TRP A 5 -13.07 -21.62 -14.30
C TRP A 5 -13.98 -21.51 -13.07
N LEU A 6 -13.61 -20.65 -12.10
CA LEU A 6 -14.43 -20.40 -10.92
C LEU A 6 -15.77 -19.77 -11.29
N ALA A 7 -15.76 -18.78 -12.18
CA ALA A 7 -17.00 -18.14 -12.67
C ALA A 7 -17.95 -19.17 -13.27
N LYS A 8 -17.46 -20.01 -14.17
CA LYS A 8 -18.24 -21.06 -14.80
C LYS A 8 -18.70 -22.13 -13.80
N LYS A 9 -17.83 -22.56 -12.89
CA LYS A 9 -18.14 -23.60 -11.91
C LYS A 9 -19.20 -23.19 -10.91
N PHE A 10 -19.20 -21.94 -10.49
CA PHE A 10 -20.09 -21.42 -9.46
C PHE A 10 -21.23 -20.56 -10.02
N ASP A 11 -21.32 -20.45 -11.35
CA ASP A 11 -22.30 -19.60 -12.05
C ASP A 11 -22.29 -18.16 -11.46
N ASN A 12 -21.10 -17.61 -11.35
CA ASN A 12 -20.88 -16.30 -10.71
C ASN A 12 -19.82 -15.51 -11.45
N ASP A 13 -20.24 -14.50 -12.18
CA ASP A 13 -19.40 -13.65 -13.04
C ASP A 13 -18.37 -12.82 -12.27
N LEU A 14 -18.59 -12.56 -11.00
CA LEU A 14 -17.64 -11.83 -10.16
C LEU A 14 -16.23 -12.40 -10.19
N PHE A 15 -16.09 -13.71 -10.29
CA PHE A 15 -14.77 -14.34 -10.34
C PHE A 15 -13.97 -13.94 -11.59
N SER A 16 -14.64 -13.64 -12.70
CA SER A 16 -14.00 -13.28 -13.96
C SER A 16 -14.14 -11.79 -14.33
N TRP A 17 -14.98 -11.05 -13.61
CA TRP A 17 -15.34 -9.67 -13.94
C TRP A 17 -14.12 -8.76 -14.09
N ASP A 18 -13.24 -8.70 -13.10
CA ASP A 18 -12.05 -7.82 -13.15
C ASP A 18 -11.07 -8.24 -14.26
N LYS A 19 -10.88 -9.55 -14.42
CA LYS A 19 -10.03 -10.08 -15.49
C LYS A 19 -10.59 -9.73 -16.87
N GLN A 20 -11.90 -9.88 -17.10
CA GLN A 20 -12.52 -9.50 -18.37
C GLN A 20 -12.51 -8.00 -18.61
N ARG A 21 -12.74 -7.20 -17.57
CA ARG A 21 -12.63 -5.75 -17.65
C ARG A 21 -11.23 -5.33 -18.11
N LEU A 22 -10.21 -5.94 -17.55
CA LEU A 22 -8.82 -5.71 -17.94
C LEU A 22 -8.53 -6.18 -19.37
N GLU A 23 -9.04 -7.33 -19.80
CA GLU A 23 -8.86 -7.87 -21.14
C GLU A 23 -9.65 -7.11 -22.22
N LYS A 24 -10.83 -6.59 -21.88
CA LYS A 24 -11.67 -5.76 -22.77
C LYS A 24 -11.21 -4.31 -22.83
N SER A 25 -10.51 -3.82 -21.82
CA SER A 25 -9.95 -2.48 -21.80
C SER A 25 -8.73 -2.42 -22.69
N ASP A 26 -8.95 -2.40 -23.99
CA ASP A 26 -8.03 -1.99 -25.05
C ASP A 26 -6.50 -2.19 -24.78
N LEU A 27 -5.67 -2.03 -25.77
CA LEU A 27 -4.22 -2.01 -25.76
C LEU A 27 -3.54 -1.27 -24.58
N ARG A 28 -4.27 -0.42 -23.86
CA ARG A 28 -3.83 0.17 -22.58
C ARG A 28 -3.54 -0.89 -21.51
N VAL A 29 -4.22 -2.01 -21.51
CA VAL A 29 -3.93 -3.10 -20.58
C VAL A 29 -2.63 -3.81 -20.96
N LEU A 30 -2.36 -3.95 -22.23
CA LEU A 30 -1.06 -4.42 -22.70
C LEU A 30 0.04 -3.42 -22.33
N ASN A 31 -0.26 -2.13 -22.37
CA ASN A 31 0.65 -1.08 -21.92
C ASN A 31 0.69 -0.93 -20.38
N TRP A 32 -0.33 -1.35 -19.65
CA TRP A 32 -0.28 -1.34 -18.20
C TRP A 32 0.75 -2.33 -17.65
N GLY A 33 0.95 -3.45 -18.32
CA GLY A 33 2.11 -4.32 -18.08
C GLY A 33 3.46 -3.69 -18.48
N THR A 34 3.46 -2.70 -19.39
CA THR A 34 4.66 -1.98 -19.82
C THR A 34 4.82 -0.63 -19.13
N SER A 35 3.75 -0.06 -18.62
CA SER A 35 3.71 1.13 -17.79
C SER A 35 3.78 0.79 -16.31
N THR A 36 4.11 -0.42 -15.93
CA THR A 36 4.84 -0.54 -14.71
C THR A 36 6.02 0.37 -14.90
N THR A 37 5.85 1.59 -14.42
CA THR A 37 6.96 2.41 -14.08
C THR A 37 8.09 1.46 -13.78
N THR A 38 9.03 1.43 -14.64
CA THR A 38 10.30 0.82 -14.40
C THR A 38 10.87 1.53 -13.19
N TRP A 39 10.47 1.10 -12.03
CA TRP A 39 11.21 1.26 -10.81
C TRP A 39 12.45 0.38 -10.98
N SER A 40 13.21 0.71 -12.00
CA SER A 40 14.51 0.16 -12.26
C SER A 40 15.54 0.93 -11.45
N GLY A 41 15.44 0.81 -10.15
CA GLY A 41 16.67 0.73 -9.42
C GLY A 41 17.26 -0.62 -9.81
N THR A 42 18.14 -0.66 -10.82
CA THR A 42 19.11 -1.75 -11.08
C THR A 42 18.63 -3.19 -11.11
N SER A 43 17.38 -3.48 -11.20
CA SER A 43 16.94 -4.78 -11.63
C SER A 43 16.86 -4.75 -13.15
N SER A 44 17.62 -5.65 -13.78
CA SER A 44 17.29 -6.14 -15.10
C SER A 44 15.79 -6.06 -15.29
N ALA A 45 15.35 -5.32 -16.28
CA ALA A 45 13.97 -5.05 -16.61
C ALA A 45 13.07 -6.15 -16.04
N ALA A 46 12.20 -5.79 -15.08
CA ALA A 46 11.03 -6.61 -14.89
C ALA A 46 10.40 -6.56 -16.27
N GLU A 47 10.74 -7.56 -17.07
CA GLU A 47 10.12 -7.75 -18.36
C GLU A 47 8.65 -7.59 -18.08
N SER A 48 8.06 -6.54 -18.64
CA SER A 48 6.63 -6.41 -18.70
C SER A 48 6.15 -7.74 -19.27
N ARG A 49 5.76 -8.66 -18.38
CA ARG A 49 5.20 -9.92 -18.84
C ARG A 49 3.91 -9.50 -19.51
N PRO A 50 3.81 -9.63 -20.84
CA PRO A 50 2.55 -9.41 -21.51
C PRO A 50 1.53 -10.25 -20.76
N LEU A 51 0.30 -9.77 -20.61
CA LEU A 51 -0.80 -10.59 -20.08
C LEU A 51 -0.68 -11.96 -20.75
N GLN A 52 -0.17 -12.94 -20.00
CA GLN A 52 0.01 -14.28 -20.57
C GLN A 52 -1.39 -14.87 -20.65
N PHE A 53 -1.96 -14.81 -21.83
CA PHE A 53 -3.14 -15.60 -22.14
C PHE A 53 -2.77 -17.07 -21.95
N HIS A 54 -3.28 -17.65 -20.90
CA HIS A 54 -3.12 -19.08 -20.72
C HIS A 54 -4.09 -19.79 -21.69
N PRO A 55 -3.68 -20.87 -22.39
CA PRO A 55 -4.58 -21.58 -23.30
C PRO A 55 -5.92 -21.97 -22.67
N LEU A 56 -5.96 -22.22 -21.38
CA LEU A 56 -7.16 -22.52 -20.62
C LEU A 56 -8.10 -21.31 -20.47
N ASP A 57 -7.61 -20.10 -20.62
CA ASP A 57 -8.47 -18.89 -20.65
C ASP A 57 -9.43 -18.96 -21.83
N LEU A 58 -8.98 -19.43 -23.00
CA LEU A 58 -9.84 -19.64 -24.17
C LEU A 58 -10.91 -20.73 -23.93
N VAL A 59 -10.57 -21.75 -23.15
CA VAL A 59 -11.51 -22.88 -22.87
C VAL A 59 -12.61 -22.45 -21.90
N TRP A 60 -12.27 -21.56 -20.95
CA TRP A 60 -13.20 -21.15 -19.90
C TRP A 60 -13.73 -19.73 -20.08
N PHE A 61 -13.28 -19.02 -21.09
CA PHE A 61 -13.76 -17.67 -21.39
C PHE A 61 -15.29 -17.67 -21.55
N GLN A 62 -15.94 -16.70 -20.94
CA GLN A 62 -17.36 -16.42 -21.06
C GLN A 62 -17.50 -15.00 -21.62
N ASP A 63 -18.18 -14.85 -22.73
CA ASP A 63 -18.29 -13.56 -23.42
C ASP A 63 -19.30 -12.62 -22.72
N ASP A 64 -20.23 -13.20 -21.97
CA ASP A 64 -21.34 -12.51 -21.34
C ASP A 64 -21.11 -12.37 -19.83
N VAL A 65 -20.27 -11.41 -19.41
CA VAL A 65 -20.25 -10.94 -18.02
C VAL A 65 -21.13 -9.71 -17.95
N ASP A 66 -22.40 -9.93 -17.64
CA ASP A 66 -23.41 -8.89 -17.58
C ASP A 66 -23.52 -8.24 -16.19
N LYS A 67 -22.93 -8.85 -15.17
CA LYS A 67 -23.05 -8.38 -13.78
C LYS A 67 -21.69 -8.09 -13.15
N GLY A 68 -21.54 -6.88 -12.68
CA GLY A 68 -20.36 -6.43 -11.93
C GLY A 68 -20.56 -6.49 -10.40
N PRO A 69 -19.58 -5.98 -9.65
CA PRO A 69 -19.63 -5.95 -8.18
C PRO A 69 -20.87 -5.26 -7.62
N ILE A 70 -21.37 -4.23 -8.28
CA ILE A 70 -22.55 -3.47 -7.85
C ILE A 70 -23.80 -4.35 -7.91
N GLU A 71 -24.03 -5.05 -9.03
CA GLU A 71 -25.18 -5.93 -9.22
C GLU A 71 -25.16 -7.13 -8.28
N TYR A 72 -23.97 -7.56 -7.87
CA TYR A 72 -23.81 -8.61 -6.86
C TYR A 72 -23.86 -8.07 -5.42
N GLY A 73 -24.04 -6.76 -5.24
CA GLY A 73 -24.15 -6.12 -3.93
C GLY A 73 -22.85 -6.18 -3.11
N LEU A 74 -21.68 -6.19 -3.78
CA LEU A 74 -20.40 -6.13 -3.06
C LEU A 74 -20.28 -4.78 -2.35
N PRO A 75 -19.86 -4.79 -1.07
CA PRO A 75 -19.62 -3.56 -0.35
C PRO A 75 -18.45 -2.79 -0.98
N LEU A 76 -18.50 -1.46 -0.94
CA LEU A 76 -17.39 -0.60 -1.35
C LEU A 76 -16.17 -0.73 -0.43
N ASP A 77 -16.40 -1.12 0.81
CA ASP A 77 -15.37 -1.19 1.84
C ASP A 77 -15.29 -2.59 2.45
N ALA A 78 -14.10 -3.03 2.81
CA ALA A 78 -13.90 -4.34 3.41
C ALA A 78 -12.76 -4.33 4.44
N HIS A 79 -12.91 -5.11 5.52
CA HIS A 79 -11.86 -5.43 6.46
C HIS A 79 -11.56 -6.93 6.44
N PHE A 80 -10.37 -7.28 6.03
CA PHE A 80 -9.89 -8.66 5.97
C PHE A 80 -9.18 -9.03 7.27
N ARG A 81 -9.96 -9.46 8.26
CA ARG A 81 -9.54 -9.63 9.67
C ARG A 81 -8.35 -10.56 9.92
N LYS A 82 -8.11 -11.56 9.07
CA LYS A 82 -7.00 -12.51 9.29
C LYS A 82 -5.64 -11.92 8.95
N ILE A 83 -5.62 -11.03 7.95
CA ILE A 83 -4.41 -10.35 7.50
C ILE A 83 -4.39 -8.89 7.93
N ASP A 84 -5.46 -8.44 8.60
CA ASP A 84 -5.66 -7.07 9.08
C ASP A 84 -5.39 -6.00 8.00
N VAL A 85 -6.12 -6.11 6.89
CA VAL A 85 -6.10 -5.14 5.79
C VAL A 85 -7.49 -4.54 5.65
N ALA A 86 -7.59 -3.22 5.65
CA ALA A 86 -8.82 -2.50 5.32
C ALA A 86 -8.71 -1.84 3.94
N MET A 87 -9.79 -1.87 3.20
CA MET A 87 -9.91 -1.27 1.87
C MET A 87 -11.18 -0.45 1.79
N PHE A 88 -11.08 0.72 1.20
CA PHE A 88 -12.18 1.66 0.99
C PHE A 88 -12.17 2.15 -0.45
N ARG A 89 -13.34 2.35 -1.03
CA ARG A 89 -13.44 2.88 -2.39
C ARG A 89 -14.68 3.74 -2.58
N SER A 90 -14.61 4.66 -3.52
CA SER A 90 -15.76 5.48 -3.89
C SER A 90 -16.68 4.78 -4.86
N ASP A 91 -16.15 3.94 -5.74
CA ASP A 91 -16.89 3.22 -6.76
C ASP A 91 -16.12 1.96 -7.21
N TRP A 92 -16.82 0.99 -7.80
CA TRP A 92 -16.23 -0.23 -8.35
C TRP A 92 -15.86 -0.10 -9.83
N GLU A 93 -16.56 0.71 -10.58
CA GLU A 93 -16.51 0.75 -12.03
C GLU A 93 -15.91 2.04 -12.59
N ASP A 94 -15.95 3.13 -11.81
CA ASP A 94 -15.35 4.39 -12.19
C ASP A 94 -13.80 4.26 -12.21
N PRO A 95 -13.15 4.46 -13.37
CA PRO A 95 -11.69 4.43 -13.46
C PRO A 95 -11.00 5.55 -12.67
N ASP A 96 -11.71 6.63 -12.38
CA ASP A 96 -11.23 7.77 -11.58
C ASP A 96 -11.57 7.62 -10.07
N ALA A 97 -12.19 6.50 -9.67
CA ALA A 97 -12.60 6.24 -8.30
C ALA A 97 -11.46 6.42 -7.29
N VAL A 98 -11.82 6.89 -6.10
CA VAL A 98 -10.90 6.90 -4.97
C VAL A 98 -10.80 5.49 -4.39
N PHE A 99 -9.58 5.03 -4.18
CA PHE A 99 -9.25 3.84 -3.42
C PHE A 99 -8.26 4.17 -2.31
N LEU A 100 -8.52 3.67 -1.12
CA LEU A 100 -7.66 3.77 0.04
C LEU A 100 -7.47 2.37 0.64
N GLY A 101 -6.24 1.91 0.73
CA GLY A 101 -5.87 0.68 1.41
C GLY A 101 -5.04 0.99 2.66
N LEU A 102 -5.31 0.30 3.76
CA LEU A 102 -4.51 0.31 4.99
C LEU A 102 -4.05 -1.10 5.30
N LYS A 103 -2.77 -1.27 5.54
CA LYS A 103 -2.14 -2.51 5.98
C LYS A 103 -1.80 -2.45 7.47
N ALA A 104 -2.29 -3.39 8.23
CA ALA A 104 -1.80 -3.78 9.53
C ALA A 104 -1.22 -5.21 9.44
N GLY A 105 -1.50 -6.12 10.37
CA GLY A 105 -1.14 -7.54 10.28
C GLY A 105 0.19 -7.88 10.95
N ASP A 106 1.03 -8.69 10.34
CA ASP A 106 2.17 -9.34 10.99
C ASP A 106 3.44 -9.17 10.14
N ASN A 107 4.48 -8.55 10.69
CA ASN A 107 5.78 -8.42 10.04
C ASN A 107 6.49 -9.77 9.81
N LYS A 108 6.06 -10.85 10.48
CA LYS A 108 6.54 -12.22 10.24
C LYS A 108 5.83 -12.94 9.10
N ALA A 109 4.80 -12.35 8.51
CA ALA A 109 4.11 -12.98 7.40
C ALA A 109 5.09 -13.24 6.23
N PRO A 110 4.90 -14.32 5.46
CA PRO A 110 5.72 -14.57 4.28
C PRO A 110 5.71 -13.37 3.34
N HIS A 111 6.89 -12.97 2.86
CA HIS A 111 7.10 -11.83 1.97
C HIS A 111 6.75 -10.45 2.57
N SER A 112 6.57 -10.34 3.89
CA SER A 112 6.33 -9.05 4.55
C SER A 112 7.54 -8.11 4.47
N GLN A 113 7.26 -6.85 4.69
CA GLN A 113 8.21 -5.75 4.85
C GLN A 113 7.94 -5.06 6.18
N LEU A 114 8.78 -4.11 6.62
CA LEU A 114 8.57 -3.38 7.87
C LEU A 114 7.65 -2.18 7.64
N ASP A 115 6.38 -2.47 7.36
CA ASP A 115 5.42 -1.55 6.76
C ASP A 115 4.02 -1.59 7.42
N LEU A 116 3.95 -1.98 8.70
CA LEU A 116 2.71 -1.90 9.46
C LEU A 116 2.20 -0.46 9.51
N GLY A 117 0.90 -0.27 9.30
CA GLY A 117 0.29 1.05 9.16
C GLY A 117 0.47 1.71 7.80
N SER A 118 1.11 1.04 6.85
CA SER A 118 1.26 1.57 5.49
C SER A 118 -0.08 1.68 4.77
N PHE A 119 -0.20 2.71 3.94
CA PHE A 119 -1.39 2.97 3.14
C PHE A 119 -1.05 3.15 1.66
N VAL A 120 -2.03 2.93 0.80
CA VAL A 120 -1.97 3.25 -0.62
C VAL A 120 -3.18 4.05 -1.03
N ILE A 121 -3.02 4.96 -1.98
CA ILE A 121 -4.08 5.83 -2.48
C ILE A 121 -4.09 5.81 -4.01
N ASP A 122 -5.22 5.42 -4.58
CA ASP A 122 -5.51 5.63 -5.99
C ASP A 122 -6.66 6.63 -6.12
N ALA A 123 -6.60 7.51 -7.11
CA ALA A 123 -7.67 8.45 -7.47
C ALA A 123 -7.38 9.05 -8.84
N LEU A 124 -8.41 9.49 -9.54
CA LEU A 124 -8.30 10.17 -10.83
C LEU A 124 -7.51 9.35 -11.88
N GLY A 125 -7.61 8.02 -11.80
CA GLY A 125 -6.90 7.09 -12.68
C GLY A 125 -5.41 6.88 -12.38
N HIS A 126 -4.89 7.43 -11.27
CA HIS A 126 -3.48 7.35 -10.90
C HIS A 126 -3.27 6.87 -9.47
N ARG A 127 -2.09 6.27 -9.22
CA ARG A 127 -1.63 5.94 -7.88
C ARG A 127 -0.83 7.10 -7.29
N TRP A 128 -1.37 7.72 -6.24
CA TRP A 128 -0.80 8.90 -5.59
C TRP A 128 0.10 8.56 -4.41
N ALA A 129 -0.31 7.59 -3.58
CA ALA A 129 0.54 6.99 -2.57
C ALA A 129 0.86 5.58 -2.99
N THR A 130 2.13 5.29 -3.27
CA THR A 130 2.58 4.03 -3.83
C THR A 130 3.41 3.23 -2.81
N ASP A 131 3.54 1.94 -3.05
CA ASP A 131 4.52 1.09 -2.40
C ASP A 131 5.60 0.71 -3.40
N LEU A 132 6.87 0.70 -2.97
CA LEU A 132 8.00 0.39 -3.85
C LEU A 132 8.12 -1.09 -4.21
N GLY A 133 7.30 -1.92 -3.57
CA GLY A 133 7.33 -3.37 -3.75
C GLY A 133 8.59 -4.00 -3.16
N ARG A 134 8.79 -5.27 -3.47
CA ARG A 134 9.91 -6.06 -2.95
C ARG A 134 11.25 -5.64 -3.51
N ASP A 135 12.29 -5.87 -2.73
CA ASP A 135 13.67 -5.86 -3.22
C ASP A 135 14.04 -7.13 -3.99
N ASN A 136 15.22 -7.14 -4.61
CA ASN A 136 15.71 -8.31 -5.32
C ASN A 136 16.13 -9.40 -4.31
N TYR A 137 15.50 -10.54 -4.37
CA TYR A 137 15.77 -11.68 -3.49
C TYR A 137 17.19 -12.27 -3.62
N ASN A 138 17.89 -11.94 -4.71
CA ASN A 138 19.27 -12.37 -4.93
C ASN A 138 20.31 -11.42 -4.29
N LEU A 139 19.88 -10.39 -3.57
CA LEU A 139 20.78 -9.53 -2.83
C LEU A 139 21.56 -10.33 -1.78
N PRO A 140 22.85 -10.02 -1.54
CA PRO A 140 23.71 -10.79 -0.65
C PRO A 140 23.12 -10.93 0.75
N GLY A 141 22.91 -12.16 1.20
CA GLY A 141 22.37 -12.44 2.53
C GLY A 141 20.91 -12.07 2.75
N TYR A 142 20.13 -11.87 1.69
CA TYR A 142 18.70 -11.48 1.81
C TYR A 142 17.91 -12.42 2.73
N PHE A 143 18.19 -13.72 2.67
CA PHE A 143 17.55 -14.75 3.50
C PHE A 143 18.43 -15.22 4.65
N ASP A 144 19.62 -14.63 4.85
CA ASP A 144 20.50 -15.07 5.92
C ASP A 144 19.98 -14.57 7.28
N LEU A 145 19.86 -15.51 8.19
CA LEU A 145 19.52 -15.23 9.58
C LEU A 145 20.80 -14.88 10.35
N GLY A 146 20.80 -13.79 11.11
CA GLY A 146 21.80 -13.54 12.15
C GLY A 146 23.01 -12.68 11.76
N ILE A 147 23.04 -12.02 10.60
CA ILE A 147 24.04 -10.98 10.34
C ILE A 147 23.48 -9.65 10.82
N GLN A 148 24.06 -9.07 11.86
CA GLN A 148 23.76 -7.71 12.31
C GLN A 148 24.45 -6.71 11.38
N PRO A 149 23.74 -5.92 10.60
CA PRO A 149 24.36 -4.85 9.84
C PRO A 149 24.63 -3.63 10.71
N PRO A 150 25.57 -2.77 10.31
CA PRO A 150 25.89 -1.57 11.05
C PRO A 150 24.76 -0.54 11.17
N TYR A 151 23.65 -0.75 10.47
CA TYR A 151 22.47 0.13 10.47
C TYR A 151 21.22 -0.50 11.11
N ALA A 152 21.31 -1.73 11.61
CA ALA A 152 20.26 -2.27 12.45
C ALA A 152 20.41 -1.65 13.83
N THR A 153 19.63 -0.65 14.11
CA THR A 153 19.39 -0.26 15.50
C THR A 153 18.75 -1.47 16.16
N ALA A 154 19.53 -2.10 17.01
CA ALA A 154 19.19 -3.38 17.58
C ALA A 154 17.93 -3.26 18.45
N SER A 155 16.83 -3.86 18.02
CA SER A 155 15.97 -4.46 19.02
C SER A 155 16.76 -5.59 19.69
N PRO A 156 16.80 -5.70 21.02
CA PRO A 156 17.58 -6.72 21.71
C PRO A 156 17.12 -8.16 21.46
N HIS A 157 16.10 -8.34 20.63
CA HIS A 157 15.46 -9.63 20.35
C HIS A 157 15.62 -10.12 18.90
N SER A 158 16.35 -9.41 18.04
CA SER A 158 16.32 -9.72 16.63
C SER A 158 17.54 -10.48 16.15
N ASN A 159 17.35 -11.75 15.83
CA ASN A 159 18.09 -12.39 14.75
C ASN A 159 17.63 -11.75 13.42
N VAL A 160 18.05 -10.51 13.16
CA VAL A 160 17.56 -9.71 12.04
C VAL A 160 18.11 -10.29 10.75
N ALA A 161 17.25 -10.85 9.94
CA ALA A 161 17.60 -11.21 8.58
C ALA A 161 18.14 -9.98 7.84
N ARG A 162 19.23 -10.13 7.08
CA ARG A 162 19.87 -9.02 6.36
C ARG A 162 18.91 -8.29 5.43
N ARG A 163 17.81 -8.91 5.00
CA ARG A 163 16.75 -8.30 4.19
C ARG A 163 16.21 -6.98 4.78
N TRP A 164 16.21 -6.87 6.11
CA TRP A 164 15.73 -5.67 6.81
C TRP A 164 16.66 -4.46 6.72
N THR A 165 17.80 -4.61 6.05
CA THR A 165 18.75 -3.53 5.79
C THR A 165 18.62 -2.99 4.38
N TYR A 166 17.90 -3.69 3.52
CA TYR A 166 17.64 -3.24 2.16
C TYR A 166 16.50 -2.24 2.15
N TYR A 167 16.69 -1.15 1.40
CA TYR A 167 15.85 0.03 1.45
C TYR A 167 14.35 -0.27 1.33
N ARG A 168 13.96 -1.06 0.33
CA ARG A 168 12.54 -1.37 0.08
C ARG A 168 11.87 -2.25 1.14
N ASN A 169 12.63 -2.84 2.03
CA ASN A 169 12.10 -3.64 3.13
C ASN A 169 12.09 -2.88 4.46
N ARG A 170 12.73 -1.70 4.51
CA ARG A 170 12.84 -0.86 5.70
C ARG A 170 11.63 0.05 5.86
N THR A 171 11.31 0.41 7.07
CA THR A 171 10.18 1.28 7.40
C THR A 171 10.22 2.63 6.68
N GLU A 172 11.41 3.20 6.48
CA GLU A 172 11.59 4.51 5.84
C GLU A 172 11.13 4.57 4.38
N SER A 173 10.98 3.43 3.71
CA SER A 173 10.57 3.36 2.31
C SER A 173 9.06 3.14 2.12
N HIS A 174 8.31 3.17 3.20
CA HIS A 174 6.87 2.90 3.18
C HIS A 174 6.04 4.11 3.65
N ASN A 175 4.75 4.05 3.36
CA ASN A 175 3.79 5.10 3.73
C ASN A 175 3.34 4.91 5.19
N THR A 176 4.29 4.98 6.11
CA THR A 176 4.05 4.77 7.55
C THR A 176 4.89 5.74 8.38
N LEU A 177 4.88 5.56 9.69
CA LEU A 177 5.68 6.36 10.61
C LEU A 177 7.09 5.76 10.74
N LEU A 178 8.10 6.61 10.69
CA LEU A 178 9.44 6.31 11.14
C LEU A 178 9.70 7.11 12.42
N ILE A 179 9.95 6.43 13.53
CA ILE A 179 10.13 7.05 14.83
C ILE A 179 11.58 6.93 15.26
N ASN A 180 12.23 8.05 15.60
CA ASN A 180 13.64 8.13 15.97
C ASN A 180 14.59 7.49 14.94
N GLY A 181 14.22 7.46 13.67
CA GLY A 181 15.00 6.82 12.61
C GLY A 181 15.13 5.30 12.71
N ILE A 182 14.28 4.65 13.53
CA ILE A 182 14.36 3.22 13.84
C ILE A 182 13.32 2.45 13.01
N ASN A 183 13.74 1.34 12.42
CA ASN A 183 12.84 0.40 11.76
C ASN A 183 11.82 -0.18 12.73
N GLN A 184 10.65 -0.52 12.22
CA GLN A 184 9.69 -1.36 12.95
C GLN A 184 10.30 -2.70 13.35
N ASP A 185 9.82 -3.25 14.46
CA ASP A 185 10.23 -4.57 14.92
C ASP A 185 9.79 -5.65 13.90
N PRO A 186 10.71 -6.47 13.39
CA PRO A 186 10.37 -7.58 12.49
C PRO A 186 9.43 -8.64 13.09
N ASP A 187 9.33 -8.69 14.41
CA ASP A 187 8.46 -9.61 15.14
C ASP A 187 7.10 -8.99 15.51
N ALA A 188 6.90 -7.72 15.20
CA ALA A 188 5.71 -6.97 15.56
C ALA A 188 4.45 -7.43 14.82
N ARG A 189 3.33 -7.15 15.48
CA ARG A 189 2.00 -7.34 14.93
C ARG A 189 1.14 -6.10 15.19
N ALA A 190 0.37 -5.70 14.18
CA ALA A 190 -0.61 -4.65 14.26
C ALA A 190 -2.02 -5.19 14.01
N THR A 191 -3.02 -4.57 14.62
CA THR A 191 -4.40 -5.01 14.51
C THR A 191 -5.33 -3.84 14.19
N ILE A 192 -6.24 -4.04 13.25
CA ILE A 192 -7.32 -3.08 12.99
C ILE A 192 -8.40 -3.26 14.07
N MET A 193 -8.41 -2.34 15.03
CA MET A 193 -9.31 -2.39 16.19
C MET A 193 -10.71 -1.88 15.88
N LYS A 194 -10.84 -0.92 14.95
CA LYS A 194 -12.12 -0.33 14.58
C LYS A 194 -12.24 -0.29 13.06
N PHE A 195 -13.42 -0.63 12.58
CA PHE A 195 -13.78 -0.51 11.16
C PHE A 195 -15.26 -0.12 11.08
N SER A 196 -15.56 0.88 10.27
CA SER A 196 -16.93 1.29 9.97
C SER A 196 -17.03 1.72 8.52
N SER A 197 -18.18 1.49 7.94
CA SER A 197 -18.47 1.85 6.54
C SER A 197 -19.87 2.43 6.46
N THR A 198 -19.95 3.72 6.14
CA THR A 198 -21.18 4.39 5.68
C THR A 198 -20.89 5.14 4.39
N PRO A 199 -21.91 5.57 3.63
CA PRO A 199 -21.70 6.37 2.43
C PRO A 199 -20.89 7.64 2.69
N GLU A 200 -21.15 8.32 3.81
CA GLU A 200 -20.54 9.61 4.15
C GLU A 200 -19.21 9.48 4.84
N PHE A 201 -19.01 8.40 5.61
CA PHE A 201 -17.81 8.23 6.44
C PHE A 201 -17.45 6.76 6.62
N ALA A 202 -16.39 6.34 5.97
CA ALA A 202 -15.83 5.01 6.12
C ALA A 202 -14.42 5.11 6.71
N PHE A 203 -14.10 4.31 7.75
CA PHE A 203 -12.81 4.40 8.42
C PHE A 203 -12.32 3.08 9.02
N ALA A 204 -11.02 3.01 9.24
CA ALA A 204 -10.37 2.01 10.07
C ALA A 204 -9.37 2.65 11.03
N VAL A 205 -9.17 2.03 12.19
CA VAL A 205 -8.14 2.41 13.15
C VAL A 205 -7.28 1.19 13.45
N ALA A 206 -5.99 1.29 13.17
CA ALA A 206 -4.98 0.27 13.46
C ALA A 206 -4.19 0.66 14.71
N GLU A 207 -3.96 -0.31 15.59
CA GLU A 207 -3.05 -0.22 16.72
C GLU A 207 -1.68 -0.72 16.26
N LEU A 208 -0.64 0.10 16.43
CA LEU A 208 0.71 -0.10 15.88
C LEU A 208 1.80 -0.12 16.94
N SER A 209 1.48 -0.05 18.23
CA SER A 209 2.46 0.16 19.30
C SER A 209 3.54 -0.92 19.33
N ASP A 210 3.17 -2.19 19.10
CA ASP A 210 4.13 -3.30 19.06
C ASP A 210 5.22 -3.13 17.99
N ALA A 211 4.95 -2.30 16.97
CA ALA A 211 5.91 -2.07 15.88
C ALA A 211 7.08 -1.19 16.30
N TYR A 212 6.97 -0.46 17.41
CA TYR A 212 7.94 0.55 17.81
C TYR A 212 8.42 0.31 19.24
N SER A 213 9.73 0.30 19.45
CA SER A 213 10.32 0.16 20.78
C SER A 213 10.24 1.46 21.58
N ASP A 214 10.14 1.33 22.90
CA ASP A 214 10.18 2.45 23.86
C ASP A 214 9.07 3.50 23.65
N ILE A 215 7.90 3.07 23.19
CA ILE A 215 6.75 3.93 22.89
C ILE A 215 5.55 3.46 23.70
N GLU A 216 4.78 4.42 24.25
CA GLU A 216 3.60 4.08 25.03
C GLU A 216 2.43 3.66 24.14
N SER A 217 2.14 4.43 23.08
CA SER A 217 1.09 4.05 22.13
C SER A 217 1.24 4.71 20.78
N VAL A 218 0.88 3.96 19.72
CA VAL A 218 0.76 4.44 18.34
C VAL A 218 -0.52 3.89 17.73
N ASN A 219 -1.45 4.78 17.39
CA ASN A 219 -2.66 4.43 16.65
C ASN A 219 -2.72 5.21 15.35
N ARG A 220 -3.05 4.55 14.24
CA ARG A 220 -3.31 5.17 12.94
C ARG A 220 -4.75 4.99 12.54
N GLY A 221 -5.46 6.09 12.36
CA GLY A 221 -6.76 6.14 11.70
C GLY A 221 -6.63 6.52 10.24
N VAL A 222 -7.36 5.83 9.37
CA VAL A 222 -7.58 6.26 7.99
C VAL A 222 -9.07 6.34 7.72
N ALA A 223 -9.50 7.36 6.97
CA ALA A 223 -10.91 7.53 6.62
C ALA A 223 -11.08 8.00 5.19
N LEU A 224 -12.15 7.52 4.54
CA LEU A 224 -12.69 8.04 3.29
C LEU A 224 -13.98 8.81 3.62
N ILE A 225 -13.93 10.14 3.44
CA ILE A 225 -15.01 11.07 3.78
C ILE A 225 -15.73 11.46 2.50
N ASP A 226 -17.08 11.37 2.51
CA ASP A 226 -17.95 11.66 1.37
C ASP A 226 -17.49 10.98 0.07
N ARG A 227 -16.87 9.80 0.21
CA ARG A 227 -16.29 9.00 -0.90
C ARG A 227 -15.28 9.77 -1.77
N ARG A 228 -14.70 10.85 -1.26
CA ARG A 228 -13.85 11.76 -2.03
C ARG A 228 -12.61 12.27 -1.32
N GLN A 229 -12.67 12.48 -0.02
CA GLN A 229 -11.56 13.02 0.76
C GLN A 229 -10.96 11.92 1.63
N ILE A 230 -9.64 11.91 1.73
CA ILE A 230 -8.92 10.97 2.58
C ILE A 230 -8.37 11.74 3.77
N LEU A 231 -8.60 11.22 4.97
CA LEU A 231 -7.98 11.66 6.21
C LEU A 231 -7.08 10.54 6.73
N ILE A 232 -5.86 10.90 7.10
CA ILE A 232 -4.95 10.03 7.87
C ILE A 232 -4.63 10.76 9.16
N GLN A 233 -4.88 10.10 10.29
CA GLN A 233 -4.65 10.66 11.62
C GLN A 233 -3.83 9.68 12.44
N ASP A 234 -2.72 10.15 12.99
CA ASP A 234 -1.89 9.41 13.93
C ASP A 234 -2.02 9.98 15.33
N GLU A 235 -2.30 9.12 16.29
CA GLU A 235 -2.28 9.41 17.72
C GLU A 235 -1.10 8.69 18.34
N VAL A 236 -0.11 9.45 18.81
CA VAL A 236 1.17 8.90 19.26
C VAL A 236 1.52 9.45 20.64
N VAL A 237 1.85 8.55 21.57
CA VAL A 237 2.37 8.90 22.90
C VAL A 237 3.81 8.43 22.99
N LEU A 238 4.73 9.40 23.00
CA LEU A 238 6.17 9.19 22.92
C LEU A 238 6.90 9.76 24.14
N PRO A 239 8.12 9.27 24.46
CA PRO A 239 9.03 9.97 25.33
C PRO A 239 9.36 11.39 24.84
N GLU A 240 9.74 12.28 25.76
CA GLU A 240 10.23 13.61 25.39
C GLU A 240 11.41 13.53 24.42
N ASN A 241 11.47 14.49 23.48
CA ASN A 241 12.50 14.60 22.45
C ASN A 241 12.52 13.47 21.40
N SER A 242 11.41 12.80 21.17
CA SER A 242 11.27 11.86 20.05
C SER A 242 11.02 12.60 18.74
N GLU A 243 11.58 12.06 17.65
CA GLU A 243 11.36 12.51 16.29
C GLU A 243 10.36 11.59 15.59
N ILE A 244 9.40 12.16 14.86
CA ILE A 244 8.46 11.41 14.02
C ILE A 244 8.60 11.91 12.58
N ILE A 245 8.81 10.99 11.66
CA ILE A 245 8.71 11.21 10.23
C ILE A 245 7.48 10.46 9.72
N TRP A 246 6.53 11.19 9.13
CA TRP A 246 5.40 10.64 8.42
C TRP A 246 5.75 10.49 6.94
N GLY A 247 5.88 9.26 6.46
CA GLY A 247 6.30 8.96 5.10
C GLY A 247 5.12 8.82 4.14
N MET A 248 5.29 9.34 2.92
CA MET A 248 4.44 9.03 1.78
C MET A 248 5.28 8.98 0.51
N VAL A 249 5.33 7.83 -0.12
CA VAL A 249 6.04 7.61 -1.38
C VAL A 249 5.11 7.91 -2.55
N THR A 250 5.58 8.72 -3.49
CA THR A 250 4.81 9.08 -4.67
C THR A 250 5.70 9.20 -5.91
N SER A 251 5.13 8.96 -7.09
CA SER A 251 5.74 9.26 -8.38
C SER A 251 5.34 10.63 -8.95
N ALA A 252 4.53 11.38 -8.22
CA ALA A 252 4.06 12.69 -8.63
C ALA A 252 5.16 13.74 -8.54
N ASP A 253 5.08 14.76 -9.40
CA ASP A 253 5.80 16.01 -9.18
C ASP A 253 5.21 16.71 -7.94
N ILE A 254 6.07 17.24 -7.07
CA ILE A 254 5.69 17.81 -5.78
C ILE A 254 6.01 19.29 -5.74
N GLU A 255 5.02 20.12 -5.42
CA GLU A 255 5.17 21.55 -5.12
C GLU A 255 4.75 21.80 -3.67
N LEU A 256 5.67 22.32 -2.84
CA LEU A 256 5.40 22.64 -1.43
C LEU A 256 4.89 24.09 -1.26
N GLN A 257 3.81 24.25 -0.49
CA GLN A 257 3.15 25.53 -0.23
C GLN A 257 2.80 25.63 1.28
N GLY A 258 3.79 25.87 2.12
CA GLY A 258 3.61 25.91 3.57
C GLY A 258 3.18 24.55 4.14
N ASN A 259 2.00 24.50 4.77
CA ASN A 259 1.42 23.26 5.28
C ASN A 259 0.74 22.39 4.22
N LYS A 260 0.96 22.67 2.93
CA LYS A 260 0.35 21.96 1.79
C LYS A 260 1.42 21.45 0.84
N ALA A 261 1.15 20.29 0.24
CA ALA A 261 1.86 19.79 -0.91
C ALA A 261 0.86 19.60 -2.05
N ILE A 262 1.20 20.10 -3.23
CA ILE A 262 0.44 19.87 -4.47
C ILE A 262 1.19 18.80 -5.26
N LEU A 263 0.55 17.68 -5.43
CA LEU A 263 1.05 16.55 -6.21
C LEU A 263 0.46 16.64 -7.62
N SER A 264 1.28 16.44 -8.64
CA SER A 264 0.86 16.48 -10.05
C SER A 264 1.32 15.22 -10.79
N ILE A 265 0.38 14.56 -11.46
CA ILE A 265 0.67 13.45 -12.38
C ILE A 265 -0.08 13.78 -13.67
N GLU A 266 0.65 13.94 -14.78
CA GLU A 266 0.08 14.38 -16.06
C GLU A 266 -0.74 15.70 -15.88
N ASN A 267 -2.04 15.65 -16.19
CA ASN A 267 -2.95 16.79 -16.05
C ASN A 267 -3.82 16.76 -14.78
N LYS A 268 -3.57 15.82 -13.89
CA LYS A 268 -4.32 15.64 -12.64
C LYS A 268 -3.53 16.20 -11.46
N ARG A 269 -4.25 16.65 -10.43
CA ARG A 269 -3.65 17.19 -9.21
C ARG A 269 -4.33 16.65 -7.97
N MET A 270 -3.54 16.38 -6.94
CA MET A 270 -3.98 16.06 -5.59
C MET A 270 -3.35 17.05 -4.60
N ARG A 271 -4.14 17.56 -3.66
CA ARG A 271 -3.66 18.39 -2.56
C ARG A 271 -3.55 17.53 -1.31
N VAL A 272 -2.40 17.55 -0.69
CA VAL A 272 -2.16 17.01 0.65
C VAL A 272 -1.95 18.18 1.60
N GLU A 273 -2.54 18.13 2.78
CA GLU A 273 -2.51 19.24 3.75
C GLU A 273 -2.29 18.71 5.17
N ILE A 274 -1.35 19.32 5.90
CA ILE A 274 -1.14 19.06 7.32
C ILE A 274 -2.22 19.84 8.11
N LEU A 275 -3.05 19.08 8.85
CA LEU A 275 -4.13 19.64 9.67
C LEU A 275 -3.77 19.74 11.15
N SER A 276 -2.70 19.10 11.59
CA SER A 276 -2.23 19.16 12.97
C SER A 276 -1.74 20.55 13.34
N GLN A 277 -1.90 20.94 14.63
CA GLN A 277 -1.50 22.26 15.14
C GLN A 277 -0.03 22.31 15.60
N ASN A 278 0.74 21.24 15.37
CA ASN A 278 2.17 21.20 15.68
C ASN A 278 2.98 21.91 14.58
N GLU A 279 4.28 22.10 14.82
CA GLU A 279 5.22 22.74 13.88
C GLU A 279 5.66 21.82 12.74
N SER A 280 4.84 20.82 12.37
CA SER A 280 5.15 19.89 11.28
C SER A 280 5.18 20.59 9.92
N GLN A 281 6.10 20.21 9.08
CA GLN A 281 6.25 20.71 7.73
C GLN A 281 6.53 19.57 6.74
N PHE A 282 6.24 19.80 5.47
CA PHE A 282 6.62 18.88 4.41
C PHE A 282 8.08 19.07 4.03
N GLU A 283 8.75 17.95 3.78
CA GLU A 283 10.06 17.87 3.16
C GLU A 283 10.02 16.87 2.00
N ILE A 284 10.74 17.17 0.92
CA ILE A 284 10.88 16.27 -0.23
C ILE A 284 12.21 15.55 -0.10
N ILE A 285 12.15 14.23 -0.01
CA ILE A 285 13.33 13.37 0.01
C ILE A 285 13.28 12.40 -1.16
N SER A 286 14.45 11.98 -1.63
CA SER A 286 14.53 10.99 -2.70
C SER A 286 14.19 9.59 -2.16
N ALA A 287 13.28 8.88 -2.82
CA ALA A 287 12.97 7.49 -2.51
C ALA A 287 13.97 6.52 -3.16
N THR A 288 15.26 6.89 -3.13
CA THR A 288 16.37 6.05 -3.63
C THR A 288 17.19 5.54 -2.46
N PRO A 289 17.72 4.30 -2.54
CA PRO A 289 18.62 3.80 -1.51
C PRO A 289 19.78 4.77 -1.30
N PRO A 290 20.22 4.99 -0.06
CA PRO A 290 21.49 5.67 0.20
C PRO A 290 22.62 4.87 -0.45
N GLU A 291 23.59 5.57 -1.06
CA GLU A 291 24.80 4.97 -1.67
C GLU A 291 25.69 4.27 -0.67
#